data_59cd80ff7b9ce8a09a8b1471cc6a2bb6
#
_entry.id   59cd80ff7b9ce8a09a8b1471cc6a2bb6
#
_cell.length_a   1.000
_cell.length_b   1.000
_cell.length_c   1.000
_cell.angle_alpha   90.00
_cell.angle_beta   90.00
_cell.angle_gamma   90.00
#
_symmetry.space_group_name_H-M   'P 1'
#
loop_
_entity.id
_entity.type
_entity.pdbx_description
1 polymer ?
#
loop_
_entity_poly.entity_id
_entity_poly.type
_entity_poly.pdbx_seq_one_letter_code
_entity_poly.pdbx_strand_id
1 'polypeptide(L)'
;MAKTKKVVKKVSKKKTTKKKVKKQTKKFNFKELINNLKNKLPKKVEKEKINIKSLTSKEIEEELKRETYKSKYIKVLRSTVYALIIIAATAALVATFFMPVFQISGNSMAPRYNNGEFVVSVKTSNLKRGDVIAFYHGNKILVKRVIASAGQWVAMDEEGNVYVDGLKLEESYIQNKVIGEYDIEFPYQVPDGHWFVLSDDRNESIDSRNSEIGCISQDDVIGKIIFRVWPFNNFGFTE
;
A
#
# COMPACT_ATOMS: atom_id res chain seq x y z
N MET A 1 -6.85 51.08 53.60
CA MET A 1 -5.53 51.69 53.32
C MET A 1 -4.59 50.56 52.90
N ALA A 2 -4.22 50.53 51.63
CA ALA A 2 -2.93 50.00 51.16
C ALA A 2 -3.00 49.94 49.60
N LYS A 3 -2.12 50.66 49.00
CA LYS A 3 -2.02 50.88 47.55
C LYS A 3 -1.36 49.67 46.88
N THR A 4 -2.05 49.06 45.88
CA THR A 4 -1.48 48.02 45.06
C THR A 4 -0.86 48.67 43.78
N LYS A 5 0.46 48.60 43.67
CA LYS A 5 1.20 49.05 42.49
C LYS A 5 1.06 48.05 41.33
N LYS A 6 0.56 48.53 40.20
CA LYS A 6 0.60 47.84 38.91
C LYS A 6 2.02 47.75 38.41
N VAL A 7 2.53 46.58 38.19
CA VAL A 7 3.74 46.31 37.40
C VAL A 7 3.28 45.87 35.98
N VAL A 8 3.44 46.80 35.03
CA VAL A 8 3.24 46.51 33.62
C VAL A 8 4.53 45.89 33.07
N LYS A 9 4.56 44.61 32.82
CA LYS A 9 5.64 43.97 32.05
C LYS A 9 5.38 44.12 30.58
N LYS A 10 6.23 44.86 29.86
CA LYS A 10 6.34 44.93 28.42
C LYS A 10 6.73 43.53 27.88
N VAL A 11 5.83 42.86 27.14
CA VAL A 11 6.14 41.66 26.38
C VAL A 11 6.60 42.14 24.98
N SER A 12 7.87 41.97 24.68
CA SER A 12 8.44 42.26 23.40
C SER A 12 7.88 41.31 22.31
N LYS A 13 7.31 41.87 21.28
CA LYS A 13 6.87 41.14 20.10
C LYS A 13 8.08 40.63 19.31
N LYS A 14 8.44 39.36 19.46
CA LYS A 14 9.32 38.67 18.52
C LYS A 14 8.52 38.41 17.23
N LYS A 15 8.93 39.12 16.17
CA LYS A 15 8.47 38.85 14.80
C LYS A 15 9.01 37.50 14.35
N THR A 16 8.17 36.49 14.30
CA THR A 16 8.47 35.21 13.63
C THR A 16 8.32 35.39 12.12
N THR A 17 9.44 35.47 11.46
CA THR A 17 9.56 35.44 10.00
C THR A 17 9.09 34.06 9.49
N LYS A 18 7.89 34.00 8.97
CA LYS A 18 7.40 32.81 8.23
C LYS A 18 8.20 32.70 6.93
N LYS A 19 9.22 31.83 6.90
CA LYS A 19 9.83 31.35 5.67
C LYS A 19 8.77 30.57 4.89
N LYS A 20 8.21 31.17 3.84
CA LYS A 20 7.43 30.49 2.83
C LYS A 20 8.34 29.51 2.09
N VAL A 21 8.26 28.23 2.42
CA VAL A 21 8.84 27.16 1.60
C VAL A 21 7.98 27.08 0.35
N LYS A 22 8.46 27.69 -0.74
CA LYS A 22 7.89 27.46 -2.08
C LYS A 22 8.19 26.01 -2.46
N LYS A 23 7.22 25.13 -2.32
CA LYS A 23 7.19 23.83 -3.01
C LYS A 23 7.15 24.14 -4.51
N GLN A 24 8.29 24.08 -5.17
CA GLN A 24 8.36 24.02 -6.63
C GLN A 24 7.92 22.61 -7.03
N THR A 25 6.62 22.45 -7.25
CA THR A 25 6.11 21.32 -8.05
C THR A 25 6.60 21.59 -9.48
N LYS A 26 7.71 20.94 -9.88
CA LYS A 26 8.07 20.84 -11.29
C LYS A 26 6.89 20.20 -12.00
N LYS A 27 6.06 20.99 -12.67
CA LYS A 27 5.07 20.48 -13.61
C LYS A 27 5.82 19.67 -14.64
N PHE A 28 5.58 18.35 -14.63
CA PHE A 28 6.16 17.44 -15.60
C PHE A 28 5.67 17.84 -17.00
N ASN A 29 6.56 18.45 -17.78
CA ASN A 29 6.21 18.98 -19.09
C ASN A 29 6.32 17.87 -20.13
N PHE A 30 5.22 17.17 -20.34
CA PHE A 30 5.11 16.06 -21.29
C PHE A 30 5.49 16.47 -22.72
N LYS A 31 5.24 17.75 -23.09
CA LYS A 31 5.67 18.31 -24.40
C LYS A 31 7.19 18.37 -24.53
N GLU A 32 7.89 18.71 -23.46
CA GLU A 32 9.35 18.77 -23.44
C GLU A 32 9.99 17.39 -23.54
N LEU A 33 9.39 16.38 -22.90
CA LEU A 33 9.80 14.98 -23.03
C LEU A 33 9.62 14.47 -24.46
N ILE A 34 8.47 14.75 -25.09
CA ILE A 34 8.20 14.38 -26.48
C ILE A 34 9.17 15.06 -27.46
N ASN A 35 9.49 16.34 -27.23
CA ASN A 35 10.46 17.06 -28.05
C ASN A 35 11.89 16.53 -27.88
N ASN A 36 12.28 16.18 -26.65
CA ASN A 36 13.57 15.54 -26.38
C ASN A 36 13.67 14.14 -26.98
N LEU A 37 12.58 13.37 -27.01
CA LEU A 37 12.51 12.08 -27.68
C LEU A 37 12.54 12.23 -29.21
N LYS A 38 11.85 13.22 -29.76
CA LYS A 38 11.91 13.53 -31.21
C LYS A 38 13.30 13.98 -31.67
N ASN A 39 14.03 14.71 -30.81
CA ASN A 39 15.40 15.15 -31.11
C ASN A 39 16.44 14.04 -30.94
N LYS A 40 16.13 12.96 -30.21
CA LYS A 40 16.95 11.74 -30.08
C LYS A 40 16.65 10.68 -31.14
N LEU A 41 15.53 10.81 -31.86
CA LEU A 41 15.31 9.98 -33.02
C LEU A 41 16.36 10.33 -34.07
N PRO A 42 17.03 9.34 -34.70
CA PRO A 42 18.00 9.63 -35.73
C PRO A 42 17.31 10.50 -36.78
N LYS A 43 17.88 11.66 -37.05
CA LYS A 43 17.44 12.57 -38.14
C LYS A 43 17.32 11.68 -39.37
N LYS A 44 16.14 11.76 -40.01
CA LYS A 44 15.88 11.10 -41.29
C LYS A 44 17.12 11.21 -42.14
N VAL A 45 17.80 10.08 -42.34
CA VAL A 45 19.00 10.04 -43.14
C VAL A 45 18.65 10.72 -44.46
N GLU A 46 19.33 11.83 -44.75
CA GLU A 46 19.18 12.53 -46.01
C GLU A 46 19.49 11.47 -47.10
N LYS A 47 18.50 11.13 -47.88
CA LYS A 47 18.66 10.14 -48.91
C LYS A 47 19.68 10.70 -49.90
N GLU A 48 20.93 10.29 -49.76
CA GLU A 48 21.92 10.52 -50.82
C GLU A 48 21.24 10.14 -52.15
N LYS A 49 21.23 11.08 -53.08
CA LYS A 49 20.72 10.82 -54.44
C LYS A 49 21.70 9.87 -55.09
N ILE A 50 21.48 8.56 -54.88
CA ILE A 50 22.27 7.51 -55.52
C ILE A 50 22.06 7.63 -57.01
N ASN A 51 23.17 7.75 -57.68
CA ASN A 51 23.15 7.82 -59.17
C ASN A 51 22.80 6.42 -59.71
N ILE A 52 21.52 6.19 -60.01
CA ILE A 52 20.93 4.90 -60.36
C ILE A 52 21.55 4.31 -61.63
N LYS A 53 22.25 5.12 -62.43
CA LYS A 53 22.83 4.70 -63.70
C LYS A 53 24.09 3.81 -63.62
N SER A 54 24.67 3.61 -62.44
CA SER A 54 25.92 2.84 -62.26
C SER A 54 25.81 1.61 -61.37
N LEU A 55 24.62 1.27 -60.88
CA LEU A 55 24.44 0.15 -59.97
C LEU A 55 24.21 -1.16 -60.73
N THR A 56 24.98 -2.18 -60.41
CA THR A 56 24.78 -3.53 -60.93
C THR A 56 23.54 -4.16 -60.31
N SER A 57 22.82 -5.00 -61.08
CA SER A 57 21.60 -5.69 -60.63
C SER A 57 21.77 -6.42 -59.30
N LYS A 58 22.95 -6.95 -59.01
CA LYS A 58 23.30 -7.60 -57.72
C LYS A 58 23.32 -6.64 -56.54
N GLU A 59 23.90 -5.47 -56.71
CA GLU A 59 23.98 -4.44 -55.65
C GLU A 59 22.59 -3.92 -55.27
N ILE A 60 21.72 -3.78 -56.25
CA ILE A 60 20.31 -3.39 -56.03
C ILE A 60 19.57 -4.48 -55.24
N GLU A 61 19.78 -5.74 -55.59
CA GLU A 61 19.14 -6.88 -54.92
C GLU A 61 19.64 -7.02 -53.44
N GLU A 62 20.92 -6.82 -53.20
CA GLU A 62 21.49 -6.86 -51.84
C GLU A 62 20.97 -5.71 -50.98
N GLU A 63 20.93 -4.48 -51.48
CA GLU A 63 20.34 -3.35 -50.78
C GLU A 63 18.84 -3.52 -50.51
N LEU A 64 18.09 -4.08 -51.47
CA LEU A 64 16.68 -4.39 -51.30
C LEU A 64 16.48 -5.44 -50.19
N LYS A 65 17.28 -6.49 -50.18
CA LYS A 65 17.26 -7.50 -49.11
C LYS A 65 17.60 -6.89 -47.73
N ARG A 66 18.60 -6.02 -47.67
CA ARG A 66 19.01 -5.32 -46.46
C ARG A 66 17.91 -4.39 -45.94
N GLU A 67 17.31 -3.58 -46.79
CA GLU A 67 16.23 -2.67 -46.40
C GLU A 67 14.94 -3.43 -46.01
N THR A 68 14.60 -4.51 -46.71
CA THR A 68 13.47 -5.36 -46.33
C THR A 68 13.68 -6.06 -45.01
N TYR A 69 14.91 -6.53 -44.73
CA TYR A 69 15.27 -7.12 -43.45
C TYR A 69 15.18 -6.10 -42.29
N LYS A 70 15.78 -4.92 -42.46
CA LYS A 70 15.67 -3.81 -41.47
C LYS A 70 14.22 -3.43 -41.20
N SER A 71 13.42 -3.28 -42.24
CA SER A 71 12.00 -2.93 -42.15
C SER A 71 11.21 -4.00 -41.40
N LYS A 72 11.43 -5.28 -41.70
CA LYS A 72 10.82 -6.41 -40.97
C LYS A 72 11.26 -6.44 -39.51
N TYR A 73 12.55 -6.28 -39.24
CA TYR A 73 13.10 -6.24 -37.89
C TYR A 73 12.49 -5.12 -37.06
N ILE A 74 12.44 -3.89 -37.57
CA ILE A 74 11.84 -2.75 -36.89
C ILE A 74 10.34 -2.97 -36.61
N LYS A 75 9.63 -3.58 -37.55
CA LYS A 75 8.21 -3.90 -37.42
C LYS A 75 7.99 -4.93 -36.31
N VAL A 76 8.78 -6.00 -36.27
CA VAL A 76 8.71 -7.01 -35.20
C VAL A 76 9.08 -6.40 -33.88
N LEU A 77 10.20 -5.66 -33.79
CA LEU A 77 10.64 -5.00 -32.55
C LEU A 77 9.54 -4.07 -32.00
N ARG A 78 8.94 -3.24 -32.86
CA ARG A 78 7.86 -2.34 -32.45
C ARG A 78 6.63 -3.11 -31.94
N SER A 79 6.24 -4.18 -32.64
CA SER A 79 5.13 -5.04 -32.23
C SER A 79 5.39 -5.68 -30.86
N THR A 80 6.61 -6.18 -30.64
CA THR A 80 7.00 -6.78 -29.36
C THR A 80 6.98 -5.75 -28.21
N VAL A 81 7.49 -4.55 -28.45
CA VAL A 81 7.46 -3.46 -27.48
C VAL A 81 6.02 -3.08 -27.11
N TYR A 82 5.14 -2.96 -28.09
CA TYR A 82 3.72 -2.68 -27.82
C TYR A 82 3.06 -3.80 -27.02
N ALA A 83 3.33 -5.06 -27.36
CA ALA A 83 2.81 -6.20 -26.63
C ALA A 83 3.27 -6.18 -25.15
N LEU A 84 4.54 -5.91 -24.90
CA LEU A 84 5.08 -5.78 -23.54
C LEU A 84 4.44 -4.63 -22.77
N ILE A 85 4.22 -3.47 -23.41
CA ILE A 85 3.54 -2.34 -22.79
C ILE A 85 2.11 -2.68 -22.41
N ILE A 86 1.38 -3.37 -23.30
CA ILE A 86 -0.01 -3.79 -23.03
C ILE A 86 -0.05 -4.77 -21.85
N ILE A 87 0.83 -5.78 -21.85
CA ILE A 87 0.92 -6.75 -20.75
C ILE A 87 1.25 -6.05 -19.43
N ALA A 88 2.23 -5.16 -19.42
CA ALA A 88 2.60 -4.41 -18.21
C ALA A 88 1.45 -3.51 -17.71
N ALA A 89 0.75 -2.83 -18.61
CA ALA A 89 -0.38 -1.98 -18.27
C ALA A 89 -1.56 -2.78 -17.70
N THR A 90 -1.89 -3.92 -18.29
CA THR A 90 -2.96 -4.80 -17.80
C THR A 90 -2.58 -5.41 -16.44
N ALA A 91 -1.33 -5.85 -16.26
CA ALA A 91 -0.85 -6.37 -14.99
C ALA A 91 -0.91 -5.29 -13.87
N ALA A 92 -0.52 -4.06 -14.18
CA ALA A 92 -0.61 -2.94 -13.23
C ALA A 92 -2.06 -2.63 -12.84
N LEU A 93 -3.00 -2.64 -13.80
CA LEU A 93 -4.42 -2.45 -13.51
C LEU A 93 -4.96 -3.56 -12.61
N VAL A 94 -4.71 -4.81 -12.93
CA VAL A 94 -5.13 -5.95 -12.10
C VAL A 94 -4.55 -5.85 -10.69
N ALA A 95 -3.26 -5.56 -10.56
CA ALA A 95 -2.62 -5.39 -9.26
C ALA A 95 -3.30 -4.28 -8.43
N THR A 96 -3.60 -3.14 -9.04
CA THR A 96 -4.23 -2.01 -8.35
C THR A 96 -5.63 -2.35 -7.80
N PHE A 97 -6.41 -3.18 -8.51
CA PHE A 97 -7.75 -3.54 -8.09
C PHE A 97 -7.80 -4.67 -7.05
N PHE A 98 -6.88 -5.63 -7.14
CA PHE A 98 -6.91 -6.83 -6.29
C PHE A 98 -5.89 -6.84 -5.16
N MET A 99 -4.87 -5.97 -5.24
CA MET A 99 -3.75 -5.94 -4.28
C MET A 99 -3.48 -4.51 -3.80
N PRO A 100 -4.39 -3.90 -3.03
CA PRO A 100 -4.17 -2.58 -2.50
C PRO A 100 -2.95 -2.56 -1.56
N VAL A 101 -2.14 -1.51 -1.69
CA VAL A 101 -0.96 -1.26 -0.87
C VAL A 101 -1.25 -0.09 0.06
N PHE A 102 -0.95 -0.24 1.34
CA PHE A 102 -1.10 0.84 2.32
C PHE A 102 0.03 0.83 3.33
N GLN A 103 0.19 1.96 3.99
CA GLN A 103 1.16 2.15 5.05
C GLN A 103 0.53 1.87 6.40
N ILE A 104 1.19 1.06 7.23
CA ILE A 104 0.80 0.84 8.63
C ILE A 104 1.03 2.14 9.40
N SER A 105 0.03 2.56 10.15
CA SER A 105 0.10 3.70 11.06
C SER A 105 -0.18 3.24 12.49
N GLY A 106 0.72 3.57 13.40
CA GLY A 106 0.65 3.14 14.81
C GLY A 106 1.37 1.82 15.05
N ASN A 107 1.37 1.40 16.31
CA ASN A 107 2.11 0.23 16.82
C ASN A 107 1.19 -0.89 17.33
N SER A 108 -0.11 -0.78 17.11
CA SER A 108 -1.09 -1.74 17.65
C SER A 108 -0.90 -3.19 17.16
N MET A 109 -0.13 -3.38 16.10
CA MET A 109 0.21 -4.70 15.56
C MET A 109 1.68 -5.05 15.76
N ALA A 110 2.39 -4.31 16.63
CA ALA A 110 3.75 -4.65 17.01
C ALA A 110 3.81 -5.94 17.84
N PRO A 111 4.90 -6.71 17.72
CA PRO A 111 6.11 -6.47 16.93
C PRO A 111 6.00 -6.92 15.46
N ARG A 112 4.90 -7.58 15.09
CA ARG A 112 4.76 -8.17 13.76
C ARG A 112 4.72 -7.11 12.65
N TYR A 113 3.99 -6.03 12.88
CA TYR A 113 3.91 -4.88 11.99
C TYR A 113 4.17 -3.60 12.77
N ASN A 114 5.11 -2.81 12.28
CA ASN A 114 5.52 -1.57 12.91
C ASN A 114 5.04 -0.35 12.14
N ASN A 115 5.00 0.77 12.83
CA ASN A 115 4.64 2.04 12.21
C ASN A 115 5.55 2.37 11.01
N GLY A 116 4.95 2.80 9.90
CA GLY A 116 5.66 3.20 8.69
C GLY A 116 5.92 2.07 7.68
N GLU A 117 5.63 0.82 8.02
CA GLU A 117 5.76 -0.30 7.09
C GLU A 117 4.74 -0.23 5.95
N PHE A 118 5.14 -0.63 4.73
CA PHE A 118 4.23 -0.77 3.60
C PHE A 118 3.89 -2.23 3.38
N VAL A 119 2.60 -2.51 3.32
CA VAL A 119 2.06 -3.85 3.18
C VAL A 119 1.09 -3.94 2.00
N VAL A 120 1.01 -5.13 1.43
CA VAL A 120 0.05 -5.50 0.39
C VAL A 120 -1.02 -6.37 1.01
N SER A 121 -2.28 -6.03 0.76
CA SER A 121 -3.39 -6.91 1.07
C SER A 121 -3.97 -7.55 -0.18
N VAL A 122 -4.67 -8.66 0.00
CA VAL A 122 -5.45 -9.30 -1.05
C VAL A 122 -6.89 -9.38 -0.61
N LYS A 123 -7.79 -8.92 -1.48
CA LYS A 123 -9.22 -9.04 -1.23
C LYS A 123 -9.63 -10.51 -1.22
N THR A 124 -10.14 -10.98 -0.10
CA THR A 124 -10.62 -12.36 0.07
C THR A 124 -11.83 -12.38 0.98
N SER A 125 -12.77 -13.28 0.69
CA SER A 125 -13.90 -13.58 1.57
C SER A 125 -13.62 -14.77 2.51
N ASN A 126 -12.53 -15.52 2.27
CA ASN A 126 -12.17 -16.69 3.07
C ASN A 126 -11.11 -16.32 4.10
N LEU A 127 -11.53 -15.58 5.13
CA LEU A 127 -10.68 -15.24 6.27
C LEU A 127 -10.66 -16.39 7.27
N LYS A 128 -9.51 -16.55 7.92
CA LYS A 128 -9.30 -17.57 8.95
C LYS A 128 -8.82 -16.92 10.23
N ARG A 129 -9.02 -17.60 11.34
CA ARG A 129 -8.39 -17.23 12.62
C ARG A 129 -6.88 -17.11 12.45
N GLY A 130 -6.32 -16.03 12.99
CA GLY A 130 -4.90 -15.68 12.87
C GLY A 130 -4.57 -14.75 11.70
N ASP A 131 -5.44 -14.62 10.69
CA ASP A 131 -5.21 -13.69 9.59
C ASP A 131 -5.17 -12.25 10.06
N VAL A 132 -4.24 -11.48 9.53
CA VAL A 132 -4.19 -10.04 9.75
C VAL A 132 -4.93 -9.36 8.61
N ILE A 133 -5.93 -8.57 8.96
CA ILE A 133 -6.81 -7.90 7.98
C ILE A 133 -6.72 -6.39 8.10
N ALA A 134 -6.93 -5.73 6.98
CA ALA A 134 -7.21 -4.31 6.90
C ALA A 134 -8.70 -4.10 6.65
N PHE A 135 -9.30 -3.14 7.34
CA PHE A 135 -10.72 -2.84 7.22
C PHE A 135 -10.99 -1.34 7.42
N TYR A 136 -12.11 -0.88 6.92
CA TYR A 136 -12.58 0.48 7.13
C TYR A 136 -13.26 0.61 8.50
N HIS A 137 -12.90 1.67 9.22
CA HIS A 137 -13.63 2.14 10.40
C HIS A 137 -13.78 3.66 10.32
N GLY A 138 -14.97 4.13 9.99
CA GLY A 138 -15.21 5.52 9.64
C GLY A 138 -14.31 5.97 8.47
N ASN A 139 -13.51 7.01 8.68
CA ASN A 139 -12.58 7.53 7.66
C ASN A 139 -11.14 6.98 7.79
N LYS A 140 -10.94 5.93 8.58
CA LYS A 140 -9.62 5.34 8.82
C LYS A 140 -9.58 3.91 8.33
N ILE A 141 -8.38 3.45 7.96
CA ILE A 141 -8.09 2.04 7.74
C ILE A 141 -7.37 1.54 8.97
N LEU A 142 -7.94 0.52 9.60
CA LEU A 142 -7.34 -0.17 10.74
C LEU A 142 -6.82 -1.54 10.30
N VAL A 143 -5.79 -1.99 11.00
CA VAL A 143 -5.19 -3.31 10.80
C VAL A 143 -5.25 -4.06 12.12
N LYS A 144 -5.89 -5.24 12.12
CA LYS A 144 -6.07 -6.09 13.30
C LYS A 144 -6.01 -7.56 12.91
N ARG A 145 -5.88 -8.42 13.92
CA ARG A 145 -5.88 -9.88 13.74
C ARG A 145 -7.24 -10.46 13.98
N VAL A 146 -7.68 -11.33 13.08
CA VAL A 146 -8.92 -12.13 13.22
C VAL A 146 -8.73 -13.17 14.32
N ILE A 147 -9.62 -13.13 15.31
CA ILE A 147 -9.65 -14.04 16.46
C ILE A 147 -10.77 -15.05 16.32
N ALA A 148 -11.96 -14.58 15.97
CA ALA A 148 -13.13 -15.43 15.84
C ALA A 148 -14.02 -14.99 14.68
N SER A 149 -14.78 -15.93 14.15
CA SER A 149 -15.76 -15.72 13.07
C SER A 149 -17.20 -15.77 13.63
N ALA A 150 -18.13 -15.41 12.76
CA ALA A 150 -19.58 -15.46 13.06
C ALA A 150 -20.00 -16.72 13.82
N GLY A 151 -20.84 -16.52 14.83
CA GLY A 151 -21.40 -17.57 15.68
C GLY A 151 -20.49 -18.06 16.80
N GLN A 152 -19.20 -17.81 16.75
CA GLN A 152 -18.25 -18.24 17.78
C GLN A 152 -18.35 -17.39 19.05
N TRP A 153 -18.06 -17.97 20.19
CA TRP A 153 -17.99 -17.29 21.47
C TRP A 153 -16.55 -16.95 21.82
N VAL A 154 -16.31 -15.70 22.16
CA VAL A 154 -15.01 -15.19 22.62
C VAL A 154 -15.09 -14.89 24.11
N ALA A 155 -14.11 -15.35 24.86
CA ALA A 155 -13.92 -15.00 26.26
C ALA A 155 -12.45 -14.61 26.51
N MET A 156 -12.22 -13.82 27.55
CA MET A 156 -10.89 -13.45 28.02
C MET A 156 -10.83 -13.61 29.54
N ASP A 157 -9.70 -14.09 30.04
CA ASP A 157 -9.45 -14.13 31.50
C ASP A 157 -8.64 -12.89 31.97
N GLU A 158 -8.49 -12.78 33.28
CA GLU A 158 -7.77 -11.65 33.90
C GLU A 158 -6.27 -11.62 33.54
N GLU A 159 -5.70 -12.76 33.15
CA GLU A 159 -4.33 -12.87 32.66
C GLU A 159 -4.21 -12.47 31.17
N GLY A 160 -5.31 -12.14 30.49
CA GLY A 160 -5.35 -11.76 29.09
C GLY A 160 -5.27 -12.94 28.10
N ASN A 161 -5.54 -14.19 28.58
CA ASN A 161 -5.68 -15.32 27.67
C ASN A 161 -7.03 -15.24 26.95
N VAL A 162 -7.02 -15.54 25.65
CA VAL A 162 -8.22 -15.55 24.83
C VAL A 162 -8.71 -16.98 24.63
N TYR A 163 -10.00 -17.15 24.74
CA TYR A 163 -10.70 -18.42 24.51
C TYR A 163 -11.71 -18.23 23.40
N VAL A 164 -11.79 -19.19 22.49
CA VAL A 164 -12.81 -19.23 21.45
C VAL A 164 -13.53 -20.57 21.53
N ASP A 165 -14.84 -20.53 21.71
CA ASP A 165 -15.69 -21.70 21.95
C ASP A 165 -15.19 -22.57 23.13
N GLY A 166 -14.67 -21.91 24.16
CA GLY A 166 -14.10 -22.52 25.37
C GLY A 166 -12.70 -23.09 25.21
N LEU A 167 -12.10 -23.01 24.03
CA LEU A 167 -10.72 -23.47 23.77
C LEU A 167 -9.74 -22.29 23.86
N LYS A 168 -8.72 -22.44 24.71
CA LYS A 168 -7.65 -21.45 24.86
C LYS A 168 -6.87 -21.33 23.56
N LEU A 169 -6.66 -20.08 23.09
CA LEU A 169 -5.82 -19.81 21.94
C LEU A 169 -4.34 -19.79 22.30
N GLU A 170 -3.54 -20.41 21.45
CA GLU A 170 -2.09 -20.26 21.48
C GLU A 170 -1.68 -19.06 20.64
N GLU A 171 -1.23 -18.02 21.31
CA GLU A 171 -0.95 -16.73 20.72
C GLU A 171 0.56 -16.40 20.78
N SER A 172 1.36 -17.15 20.02
CA SER A 172 2.83 -16.99 19.96
C SER A 172 3.28 -15.65 19.39
N TYR A 173 2.39 -14.90 18.77
CA TYR A 173 2.66 -13.60 18.16
C TYR A 173 2.55 -12.44 19.18
N ILE A 174 2.05 -12.68 20.38
CA ILE A 174 1.90 -11.67 21.44
C ILE A 174 3.14 -11.70 22.32
N GLN A 175 3.70 -10.52 22.60
CA GLN A 175 4.81 -10.38 23.56
C GLN A 175 4.32 -10.26 25.02
N ASN A 176 3.29 -9.45 25.24
CA ASN A 176 2.74 -9.19 26.56
C ASN A 176 1.25 -9.55 26.56
N LYS A 177 0.90 -10.56 27.35
CA LYS A 177 -0.50 -10.93 27.55
C LYS A 177 -1.06 -10.06 28.67
N VAL A 178 -1.99 -9.21 28.33
CA VAL A 178 -2.77 -8.39 29.27
C VAL A 178 -4.18 -8.30 28.72
N ILE A 179 -5.15 -8.19 29.63
CA ILE A 179 -6.55 -8.05 29.21
C ILE A 179 -6.76 -6.68 28.53
N GLY A 180 -6.00 -5.65 28.92
CA GLY A 180 -6.14 -4.28 28.43
C GLY A 180 -7.45 -3.64 28.86
N GLU A 181 -7.75 -2.48 28.28
CA GLU A 181 -9.05 -1.82 28.49
C GLU A 181 -10.11 -2.44 27.59
N TYR A 182 -11.29 -2.68 28.12
CA TYR A 182 -12.46 -3.19 27.39
C TYR A 182 -13.74 -2.65 28.01
N ASP A 183 -14.79 -2.54 27.20
CA ASP A 183 -16.12 -2.08 27.62
C ASP A 183 -17.26 -2.99 27.16
N ILE A 184 -16.92 -4.18 26.62
CA ILE A 184 -17.88 -5.24 26.26
C ILE A 184 -17.94 -6.32 27.36
N GLU A 185 -19.04 -7.00 27.45
CA GLU A 185 -19.21 -8.15 28.37
C GLU A 185 -18.69 -9.44 27.74
N PHE A 186 -17.91 -10.20 28.49
CA PHE A 186 -17.48 -11.55 28.12
C PHE A 186 -18.29 -12.61 28.91
N PRO A 187 -18.60 -13.80 28.28
CA PRO A 187 -18.28 -14.19 26.91
C PRO A 187 -19.15 -13.45 25.87
N TYR A 188 -18.53 -13.08 24.77
CA TYR A 188 -19.15 -12.32 23.67
C TYR A 188 -19.35 -13.21 22.44
N GLN A 189 -20.58 -13.28 21.91
CA GLN A 189 -20.85 -14.03 20.67
C GLN A 189 -20.68 -13.13 19.45
N VAL A 190 -19.89 -13.59 18.48
CA VAL A 190 -19.66 -12.86 17.23
C VAL A 190 -20.93 -12.91 16.36
N PRO A 191 -21.49 -11.74 15.95
CA PRO A 191 -22.69 -11.71 15.11
C PRO A 191 -22.45 -12.31 13.72
N ASP A 192 -23.54 -12.70 13.06
CA ASP A 192 -23.48 -13.22 11.69
C ASP A 192 -22.88 -12.19 10.73
N GLY A 193 -22.03 -12.67 9.83
CA GLY A 193 -21.33 -11.81 8.85
C GLY A 193 -20.25 -10.92 9.43
N HIS A 194 -19.84 -11.12 10.69
CA HIS A 194 -18.85 -10.31 11.37
C HIS A 194 -17.63 -11.12 11.82
N TRP A 195 -16.58 -10.40 12.14
CA TRP A 195 -15.32 -10.92 12.66
C TRP A 195 -14.95 -10.21 13.96
N PHE A 196 -14.55 -10.98 14.96
CA PHE A 196 -13.94 -10.44 16.17
C PHE A 196 -12.44 -10.32 15.95
N VAL A 197 -11.90 -9.12 16.14
CA VAL A 197 -10.49 -8.81 15.86
C VAL A 197 -9.79 -8.21 17.06
N LEU A 198 -8.52 -8.53 17.25
CA LEU A 198 -7.69 -7.96 18.31
C LEU A 198 -6.40 -7.35 17.76
N SER A 199 -5.85 -6.42 18.52
CA SER A 199 -4.50 -5.91 18.36
C SER A 199 -3.47 -6.96 18.78
N ASP A 200 -2.29 -7.00 18.15
CA ASP A 200 -1.17 -7.83 18.63
C ASP A 200 -0.52 -7.19 19.88
N ASP A 201 -0.49 -5.85 19.96
CA ASP A 201 -0.21 -5.14 21.21
C ASP A 201 -1.51 -5.00 22.01
N ARG A 202 -1.67 -5.81 23.05
CA ARG A 202 -2.89 -5.86 23.87
C ARG A 202 -3.11 -4.66 24.77
N ASN A 203 -2.08 -3.81 24.98
CA ASN A 203 -2.24 -2.54 25.66
C ASN A 203 -3.05 -1.53 24.82
N GLU A 204 -3.05 -1.70 23.50
CA GLU A 204 -3.87 -0.89 22.59
C GLU A 204 -5.33 -1.39 22.66
N SER A 205 -6.26 -0.48 22.97
CA SER A 205 -7.68 -0.82 23.18
C SER A 205 -8.57 -0.55 21.95
N ILE A 206 -7.98 -0.12 20.82
CA ILE A 206 -8.73 0.17 19.60
C ILE A 206 -8.92 -1.12 18.79
N ASP A 207 -9.75 -2.04 19.29
CA ASP A 207 -10.12 -3.30 18.63
C ASP A 207 -11.51 -3.76 19.10
N SER A 208 -11.90 -5.01 18.84
CA SER A 208 -13.26 -5.50 19.14
C SER A 208 -13.59 -5.58 20.64
N ARG A 209 -12.63 -5.36 21.54
CA ARG A 209 -12.89 -5.21 22.99
C ARG A 209 -13.57 -3.89 23.33
N ASN A 210 -13.48 -2.92 22.43
CA ASN A 210 -14.11 -1.62 22.58
C ASN A 210 -15.41 -1.59 21.77
N SER A 211 -16.51 -1.21 22.39
CA SER A 211 -17.85 -1.16 21.78
C SER A 211 -17.93 -0.18 20.61
N GLU A 212 -17.08 0.87 20.59
CA GLU A 212 -16.99 1.81 19.47
C GLU A 212 -16.51 1.10 18.19
N ILE A 213 -15.60 0.13 18.30
CA ILE A 213 -15.12 -0.67 17.18
C ILE A 213 -16.03 -1.87 16.95
N GLY A 214 -16.29 -2.64 18.00
CA GLY A 214 -17.11 -3.83 17.93
C GLY A 214 -16.56 -4.90 16.98
N CYS A 215 -17.44 -5.79 16.54
CA CYS A 215 -17.12 -6.78 15.50
C CYS A 215 -17.13 -6.13 14.12
N ILE A 216 -16.23 -6.55 13.25
CA ILE A 216 -16.02 -5.98 11.93
C ILE A 216 -16.89 -6.71 10.91
N SER A 217 -17.71 -5.95 10.17
CA SER A 217 -18.52 -6.49 9.07
C SER A 217 -17.61 -6.99 7.94
N GLN A 218 -18.05 -8.08 7.30
CA GLN A 218 -17.39 -8.58 6.09
C GLN A 218 -17.30 -7.53 4.98
N ASP A 219 -18.27 -6.63 4.90
CA ASP A 219 -18.30 -5.57 3.88
C ASP A 219 -17.27 -4.48 4.11
N ASP A 220 -16.83 -4.27 5.37
CA ASP A 220 -15.81 -3.29 5.73
C ASP A 220 -14.39 -3.81 5.50
N VAL A 221 -14.24 -5.13 5.29
CA VAL A 221 -12.93 -5.74 5.08
C VAL A 221 -12.36 -5.38 3.71
N ILE A 222 -11.22 -4.71 3.70
CA ILE A 222 -10.46 -4.39 2.49
C ILE A 222 -9.74 -5.65 1.98
N GLY A 223 -9.12 -6.41 2.89
CA GLY A 223 -8.45 -7.65 2.56
C GLY A 223 -7.49 -8.15 3.63
N LYS A 224 -6.97 -9.35 3.42
CA LYS A 224 -5.94 -9.99 4.25
C LYS A 224 -4.57 -9.46 3.85
N ILE A 225 -3.75 -9.08 4.82
CA ILE A 225 -2.35 -8.71 4.59
C ILE A 225 -1.55 -9.98 4.33
N ILE A 226 -0.84 -10.01 3.20
CA ILE A 226 -0.08 -11.19 2.79
C ILE A 226 1.40 -10.91 2.57
N PHE A 227 1.77 -9.64 2.33
CA PHE A 227 3.11 -9.31 1.91
C PHE A 227 3.57 -7.95 2.43
N ARG A 228 4.85 -7.87 2.87
CA ARG A 228 5.50 -6.63 3.28
C ARG A 228 6.46 -6.16 2.19
N VAL A 229 6.25 -4.92 1.72
CA VAL A 229 7.05 -4.29 0.68
C VAL A 229 8.22 -3.50 1.28
N TRP A 230 7.99 -2.87 2.42
CA TRP A 230 8.96 -2.03 3.12
C TRP A 230 8.86 -2.23 4.64
N PRO A 231 9.96 -2.22 5.37
CA PRO A 231 11.37 -2.04 4.95
C PRO A 231 11.96 -3.26 4.23
N PHE A 232 12.97 -3.04 3.39
CA PHE A 232 13.58 -4.11 2.57
C PHE A 232 14.27 -5.22 3.37
N ASN A 233 14.73 -4.93 4.60
CA ASN A 233 15.29 -5.95 5.49
C ASN A 233 14.24 -6.97 5.97
N ASN A 234 12.95 -6.61 5.92
CA ASN A 234 11.83 -7.47 6.29
C ASN A 234 10.88 -7.75 5.10
N PHE A 235 11.39 -7.56 3.88
CA PHE A 235 10.62 -7.80 2.66
C PHE A 235 10.25 -9.27 2.51
N GLY A 236 8.97 -9.56 2.27
CA GLY A 236 8.51 -10.93 2.08
C GLY A 236 7.07 -11.18 2.47
N PHE A 237 6.67 -12.44 2.36
CA PHE A 237 5.35 -12.87 2.81
C PHE A 237 5.26 -12.77 4.33
N THR A 238 4.08 -12.38 4.79
CA THR A 238 3.75 -12.27 6.21
C THR A 238 2.81 -13.42 6.55
N GLU A 239 3.36 -14.47 7.14
CA GLU A 239 2.57 -15.58 7.69
C GLU A 239 2.01 -15.24 9.09
#